data_fc6cf10eb69ba378d6710e9f1ba95787
#
_entry.id   fc6cf10eb69ba378d6710e9f1ba95787
#
_cell.length_a   1.000
_cell.length_b   1.000
_cell.length_c   1.000
_cell.angle_alpha   90.00
_cell.angle_beta   90.00
_cell.angle_gamma   90.00
#
_symmetry.space_group_name_H-M   'P 1'
#
loop_
_entity.id
_entity.type
_entity.pdbx_description
1 polymer ?
#
loop_
_entity_poly.entity_id
_entity_poly.type
_entity_poly.pdbx_seq_one_letter_code
_entity_poly.pdbx_strand_id
1 'polypeptide(L)'
;MKDGDEATGRAARPKRADARRNQETLLDAAAAVFVESGVEAPVRDIAARAGVGTATIYRHFPTRADLIIGVYRHQVEACAEAGPALLASGPTPYAALGRWIDLFVDFLVTKHGLAAVLQSDNAGFETLHAYFLDRLVPVCTQLLDAATASGEIRSDLSALELMRGVGNLCIGAENDPRYDARRLVELLVAGLRRPD
;
A
#
# COMPACT_ATOMS: atom_id res chain seq x y z
N MET A 1 11.07 15.14 -53.90
CA MET A 1 11.95 15.59 -52.82
C MET A 1 11.09 15.97 -51.62
N LYS A 2 10.94 15.07 -50.64
CA LYS A 2 10.50 15.26 -49.24
C LYS A 2 10.28 13.91 -48.63
N ASP A 3 11.40 13.24 -48.30
CA ASP A 3 11.42 12.15 -47.29
C ASP A 3 12.15 12.72 -46.07
N GLY A 4 11.59 12.54 -44.94
CA GLY A 4 12.30 12.79 -43.66
C GLY A 4 11.44 13.51 -42.64
N ASP A 5 10.65 12.78 -41.87
CA ASP A 5 10.46 13.01 -40.42
C ASP A 5 9.48 12.01 -39.77
N GLU A 6 9.88 10.76 -39.63
CA GLU A 6 9.11 9.77 -38.83
C GLU A 6 9.95 8.92 -37.86
N ALA A 7 11.17 9.31 -37.51
CA ALA A 7 12.07 8.46 -36.74
C ALA A 7 12.20 8.80 -35.25
N THR A 8 11.56 9.84 -34.71
CA THR A 8 11.81 10.33 -33.34
C THR A 8 10.83 9.83 -32.26
N GLY A 9 9.71 9.23 -32.63
CA GLY A 9 8.66 8.82 -31.69
C GLY A 9 8.85 7.43 -31.01
N ARG A 10 9.64 6.54 -31.59
CA ARG A 10 9.68 5.12 -31.18
C ARG A 10 10.69 4.80 -30.08
N ALA A 11 11.72 5.62 -29.87
CA ALA A 11 12.78 5.38 -28.88
C ALA A 11 12.47 5.94 -27.47
N ALA A 12 11.51 6.83 -27.33
CA ALA A 12 11.17 7.47 -26.04
C ALA A 12 10.24 6.61 -25.16
N ARG A 13 9.46 5.69 -25.72
CA ARG A 13 8.52 4.81 -25.00
C ARG A 13 9.20 3.76 -24.12
N PRO A 14 10.21 2.99 -24.60
CA PRO A 14 10.94 2.01 -23.76
C PRO A 14 11.64 2.67 -22.56
N LYS A 15 12.35 3.79 -22.76
CA LYS A 15 13.08 4.49 -21.67
C LYS A 15 12.16 4.98 -20.55
N ARG A 16 10.94 5.41 -20.86
CA ARG A 16 9.97 5.85 -19.83
C ARG A 16 9.41 4.66 -19.05
N ALA A 17 9.16 3.54 -19.70
CA ALA A 17 8.69 2.31 -19.05
C ALA A 17 9.76 1.72 -18.12
N ASP A 18 11.04 1.75 -18.54
CA ASP A 18 12.17 1.30 -17.73
C ASP A 18 12.40 2.21 -16.52
N ALA A 19 12.32 3.54 -16.72
CA ALA A 19 12.42 4.50 -15.61
C ALA A 19 11.31 4.31 -14.56
N ARG A 20 10.09 4.04 -15.02
CA ARG A 20 8.96 3.76 -14.13
C ARG A 20 9.17 2.46 -13.35
N ARG A 21 9.56 1.36 -14.00
CA ARG A 21 9.88 0.09 -13.33
C ARG A 21 10.99 0.25 -12.31
N ASN A 22 12.03 1.00 -12.64
CA ASN A 22 13.13 1.27 -11.71
C ASN A 22 12.66 2.07 -10.48
N GLN A 23 11.76 3.01 -10.67
CA GLN A 23 11.17 3.77 -9.56
C GLN A 23 10.27 2.89 -8.70
N GLU A 24 9.45 2.01 -9.29
CA GLU A 24 8.62 1.04 -8.58
C GLU A 24 9.50 0.09 -7.74
N THR A 25 10.54 -0.50 -8.33
CA THR A 25 11.51 -1.34 -7.60
C THR A 25 12.19 -0.61 -6.44
N LEU A 26 12.52 0.67 -6.61
CA LEU A 26 13.07 1.50 -5.55
C LEU A 26 12.09 1.68 -4.40
N LEU A 27 10.83 1.97 -4.71
CA LEU A 27 9.78 2.20 -3.71
C LEU A 27 9.43 0.91 -2.96
N ASP A 28 9.40 -0.24 -3.66
CA ASP A 28 9.25 -1.57 -3.02
C ASP A 28 10.39 -1.86 -2.04
N ALA A 29 11.63 -1.60 -2.44
CA ALA A 29 12.78 -1.76 -1.57
C ALA A 29 12.72 -0.84 -0.35
N ALA A 30 12.30 0.41 -0.53
CA ALA A 30 12.13 1.37 0.55
C ALA A 30 11.02 0.94 1.51
N ALA A 31 9.88 0.49 0.99
CA ALA A 31 8.77 -0.03 1.81
C ALA A 31 9.23 -1.20 2.69
N ALA A 32 9.94 -2.17 2.12
CA ALA A 32 10.46 -3.31 2.86
C ALA A 32 11.46 -2.90 3.96
N VAL A 33 12.36 -1.96 3.69
CA VAL A 33 13.30 -1.44 4.70
C VAL A 33 12.55 -0.69 5.81
N PHE A 34 11.50 0.07 5.47
CA PHE A 34 10.69 0.78 6.48
C PHE A 34 9.91 -0.17 7.39
N VAL A 35 9.42 -1.29 6.87
CA VAL A 35 8.78 -2.34 7.68
C VAL A 35 9.78 -3.00 8.63
N GLU A 36 11.01 -3.27 8.17
CA GLU A 36 12.04 -3.98 8.96
C GLU A 36 12.73 -3.09 9.99
N SER A 37 12.97 -1.81 9.64
CA SER A 37 13.89 -0.92 10.38
C SER A 37 13.29 0.45 10.73
N GLY A 38 12.00 0.65 10.45
CA GLY A 38 11.30 1.91 10.65
C GLY A 38 11.61 2.95 9.58
N VAL A 39 10.80 4.02 9.56
CA VAL A 39 10.94 5.10 8.56
C VAL A 39 12.21 5.92 8.72
N GLU A 40 12.93 5.79 9.83
CA GLU A 40 14.23 6.45 10.08
C GLU A 40 15.43 5.62 9.56
N ALA A 41 15.21 4.46 8.95
CA ALA A 41 16.27 3.64 8.37
C ALA A 41 17.17 4.43 7.41
N PRO A 42 18.49 4.22 7.40
CA PRO A 42 19.40 4.95 6.54
C PRO A 42 19.10 4.75 5.04
N VAL A 43 19.16 5.83 4.25
CA VAL A 43 18.94 5.78 2.79
C VAL A 43 19.91 4.82 2.09
N ARG A 44 21.11 4.62 2.63
CA ARG A 44 22.10 3.64 2.12
C ARG A 44 21.57 2.20 2.14
N ASP A 45 20.74 1.84 3.13
CA ASP A 45 20.20 0.49 3.28
C ASP A 45 19.12 0.25 2.22
N ILE A 46 18.30 1.29 1.95
CA ILE A 46 17.35 1.31 0.84
C ILE A 46 18.08 1.19 -0.50
N ALA A 47 19.16 1.95 -0.69
CA ALA A 47 19.96 1.94 -1.91
C ALA A 47 20.58 0.55 -2.16
N ALA A 48 21.14 -0.07 -1.13
CA ALA A 48 21.71 -1.41 -1.19
C ALA A 48 20.64 -2.45 -1.57
N ARG A 49 19.46 -2.39 -0.95
CA ARG A 49 18.34 -3.30 -1.24
C ARG A 49 17.78 -3.12 -2.65
N ALA A 50 17.69 -1.89 -3.13
CA ALA A 50 17.20 -1.55 -4.48
C ALA A 50 18.26 -1.80 -5.57
N GLY A 51 19.52 -2.05 -5.23
CA GLY A 51 20.62 -2.20 -6.19
C GLY A 51 20.97 -0.89 -6.91
N VAL A 52 20.76 0.28 -6.28
CA VAL A 52 21.03 1.60 -6.86
C VAL A 52 21.98 2.42 -5.97
N GLY A 53 22.55 3.49 -6.53
CA GLY A 53 23.31 4.45 -5.72
C GLY A 53 22.39 5.40 -4.95
N THR A 54 22.82 5.87 -3.76
CA THR A 54 22.07 6.86 -2.95
C THR A 54 21.78 8.15 -3.73
N ALA A 55 22.68 8.57 -4.63
CA ALA A 55 22.46 9.71 -5.51
C ALA A 55 21.26 9.53 -6.45
N THR A 56 20.95 8.30 -6.84
CA THR A 56 19.75 8.00 -7.64
C THR A 56 18.48 8.21 -6.82
N ILE A 57 18.47 7.81 -5.55
CA ILE A 57 17.34 8.04 -4.64
C ILE A 57 17.08 9.54 -4.48
N TYR A 58 18.13 10.33 -4.14
CA TYR A 58 17.98 11.77 -3.93
C TYR A 58 17.62 12.55 -5.20
N ARG A 59 17.88 11.99 -6.38
CA ARG A 59 17.42 12.58 -7.66
C ARG A 59 15.90 12.45 -7.83
N HIS A 60 15.31 11.34 -7.37
CA HIS A 60 13.86 11.10 -7.44
C HIS A 60 13.14 11.69 -6.22
N PHE A 61 13.77 11.66 -5.07
CA PHE A 61 13.22 12.06 -3.78
C PHE A 61 14.22 12.97 -3.06
N PRO A 62 14.20 14.30 -3.32
CA PRO A 62 15.19 15.24 -2.79
C PRO A 62 15.27 15.24 -1.27
N THR A 63 14.16 15.03 -0.60
CA THR A 63 14.09 14.97 0.88
C THR A 63 13.65 13.59 1.34
N ARG A 64 13.88 13.30 2.62
CA ARG A 64 13.37 12.10 3.25
C ARG A 64 11.83 12.07 3.26
N ALA A 65 11.20 13.21 3.51
CA ALA A 65 9.75 13.35 3.47
C ALA A 65 9.19 12.97 2.07
N ASP A 66 9.84 13.43 0.99
CA ASP A 66 9.45 13.07 -0.38
C ASP A 66 9.50 11.56 -0.61
N LEU A 67 10.56 10.90 -0.10
CA LEU A 67 10.69 9.43 -0.20
C LEU A 67 9.58 8.72 0.55
N ILE A 68 9.30 9.13 1.79
CA ILE A 68 8.25 8.52 2.63
C ILE A 68 6.87 8.71 1.98
N ILE A 69 6.57 9.92 1.49
CA ILE A 69 5.33 10.21 0.75
C ILE A 69 5.23 9.35 -0.53
N GLY A 70 6.35 9.22 -1.24
CA GLY A 70 6.45 8.36 -2.43
C GLY A 70 6.13 6.91 -2.12
N VAL A 71 6.73 6.34 -1.06
CA VAL A 71 6.48 4.98 -0.58
C VAL A 71 5.01 4.81 -0.18
N TYR A 72 4.48 5.75 0.60
CA TYR A 72 3.07 5.72 1.02
C TYR A 72 2.11 5.65 -0.16
N ARG A 73 2.27 6.55 -1.15
CA ARG A 73 1.43 6.55 -2.36
C ARG A 73 1.57 5.28 -3.17
N HIS A 74 2.79 4.79 -3.33
CA HIS A 74 3.07 3.55 -4.04
C HIS A 74 2.36 2.35 -3.40
N GLN A 75 2.42 2.22 -2.07
CA GLN A 75 1.74 1.16 -1.34
C GLN A 75 0.21 1.28 -1.40
N VAL A 76 -0.35 2.51 -1.37
CA VAL A 76 -1.79 2.72 -1.56
C VAL A 76 -2.22 2.22 -2.95
N GLU A 77 -1.48 2.56 -4.01
CA GLU A 77 -1.81 2.09 -5.36
C GLU A 77 -1.66 0.57 -5.49
N ALA A 78 -0.58 -0.02 -4.96
CA ALA A 78 -0.39 -1.47 -4.96
C ALA A 78 -1.54 -2.20 -4.25
N CYS A 79 -1.97 -1.68 -3.10
CA CYS A 79 -3.11 -2.22 -2.35
C CYS A 79 -4.43 -2.07 -3.14
N ALA A 80 -4.63 -0.95 -3.82
CA ALA A 80 -5.81 -0.72 -4.65
C ALA A 80 -5.86 -1.66 -5.86
N GLU A 81 -4.75 -1.85 -6.55
CA GLU A 81 -4.64 -2.75 -7.72
C GLU A 81 -4.76 -4.23 -7.33
N ALA A 82 -4.33 -4.59 -6.12
CA ALA A 82 -4.40 -5.97 -5.64
C ALA A 82 -5.84 -6.48 -5.46
N GLY A 83 -6.79 -5.64 -5.05
CA GLY A 83 -8.16 -6.07 -4.77
C GLY A 83 -8.85 -6.77 -5.94
N PRO A 84 -9.01 -6.13 -7.12
CA PRO A 84 -9.57 -6.77 -8.29
C PRO A 84 -8.79 -8.01 -8.76
N ALA A 85 -7.46 -7.99 -8.67
CA ALA A 85 -6.61 -9.12 -9.02
C ALA A 85 -6.85 -10.33 -8.11
N LEU A 86 -7.00 -10.11 -6.80
CA LEU A 86 -7.32 -11.15 -5.83
C LEU A 86 -8.71 -11.74 -6.03
N LEU A 87 -9.71 -10.91 -6.39
CA LEU A 87 -11.05 -11.40 -6.76
C LEU A 87 -11.02 -12.28 -8.02
N ALA A 88 -10.21 -11.91 -9.00
CA ALA A 88 -10.11 -12.65 -10.26
C ALA A 88 -9.35 -13.98 -10.13
N SER A 89 -8.37 -14.06 -9.22
CA SER A 89 -7.46 -15.21 -9.08
C SER A 89 -7.67 -16.05 -7.81
N GLY A 90 -8.40 -15.51 -6.81
CA GLY A 90 -8.63 -16.18 -5.53
C GLY A 90 -9.62 -17.34 -5.62
N PRO A 91 -9.55 -18.30 -4.70
CA PRO A 91 -10.48 -19.44 -4.67
C PRO A 91 -11.91 -19.02 -4.32
N THR A 92 -12.07 -18.02 -3.46
CA THR A 92 -13.36 -17.45 -3.07
C THR A 92 -13.25 -15.95 -2.80
N PRO A 93 -14.36 -15.18 -2.88
CA PRO A 93 -14.37 -13.77 -2.51
C PRO A 93 -13.95 -13.49 -1.06
N TYR A 94 -14.34 -14.33 -0.12
CA TYR A 94 -13.89 -14.23 1.26
C TYR A 94 -12.37 -14.41 1.41
N ALA A 95 -11.79 -15.39 0.70
CA ALA A 95 -10.34 -15.58 0.69
C ALA A 95 -9.61 -14.38 0.06
N ALA A 96 -10.19 -13.77 -0.98
CA ALA A 96 -9.66 -12.55 -1.59
C ALA A 96 -9.70 -11.36 -0.60
N LEU A 97 -10.80 -11.19 0.12
CA LEU A 97 -10.92 -10.18 1.19
C LEU A 97 -9.85 -10.38 2.27
N GLY A 98 -9.68 -11.60 2.78
CA GLY A 98 -8.67 -11.91 3.80
C GLY A 98 -7.26 -11.53 3.34
N ARG A 99 -6.85 -11.97 2.14
CA ARG A 99 -5.55 -11.61 1.57
C ARG A 99 -5.37 -10.11 1.37
N TRP A 100 -6.43 -9.42 0.95
CA TRP A 100 -6.37 -7.97 0.80
C TRP A 100 -6.21 -7.26 2.15
N ILE A 101 -6.87 -7.74 3.20
CA ILE A 101 -6.71 -7.21 4.56
C ILE A 101 -5.27 -7.42 5.05
N ASP A 102 -4.60 -8.53 4.73
CA ASP A 102 -3.18 -8.74 5.06
C ASP A 102 -2.29 -7.67 4.42
N LEU A 103 -2.49 -7.38 3.12
CA LEU A 103 -1.78 -6.30 2.42
C LEU A 103 -2.08 -4.92 3.05
N PHE A 104 -3.31 -4.71 3.46
CA PHE A 104 -3.72 -3.49 4.12
C PHE A 104 -3.06 -3.32 5.50
N VAL A 105 -2.91 -4.39 6.27
CA VAL A 105 -2.16 -4.39 7.54
C VAL A 105 -0.69 -4.05 7.31
N ASP A 106 -0.03 -4.63 6.29
CA ASP A 106 1.35 -4.31 5.92
C ASP A 106 1.52 -2.82 5.59
N PHE A 107 0.57 -2.26 4.84
CA PHE A 107 0.53 -0.83 4.55
C PHE A 107 0.38 0.03 5.82
N LEU A 108 -0.45 -0.38 6.79
CA LEU A 108 -0.68 0.38 8.02
C LEU A 108 0.59 0.54 8.87
N VAL A 109 1.51 -0.42 8.85
CA VAL A 109 2.82 -0.31 9.52
C VAL A 109 3.59 0.89 8.97
N THR A 110 3.66 1.04 7.65
CA THR A 110 4.31 2.20 7.00
C THR A 110 3.57 3.51 7.29
N LYS A 111 2.23 3.48 7.32
CA LYS A 111 1.40 4.66 7.61
C LYS A 111 1.66 5.23 9.00
N HIS A 112 1.85 4.39 10.01
CA HIS A 112 2.14 4.86 11.37
C HIS A 112 3.48 5.60 11.44
N GLY A 113 4.52 5.10 10.76
CA GLY A 113 5.79 5.80 10.64
C GLY A 113 5.67 7.15 9.91
N LEU A 114 4.81 7.25 8.90
CA LEU A 114 4.55 8.50 8.17
C LEU A 114 3.93 9.57 9.08
N ALA A 115 2.99 9.19 9.95
CA ALA A 115 2.33 10.12 10.87
C ALA A 115 3.35 10.84 11.76
N ALA A 116 4.38 10.16 12.23
CA ALA A 116 5.45 10.74 13.05
C ALA A 116 6.28 11.79 12.28
N VAL A 117 6.53 11.57 10.99
CA VAL A 117 7.33 12.47 10.14
C VAL A 117 6.53 13.70 9.68
N LEU A 118 5.23 13.56 9.46
CA LEU A 118 4.34 14.63 8.99
C LEU A 118 3.63 15.40 10.11
N GLN A 119 3.93 15.13 11.38
CA GLN A 119 3.29 15.80 12.54
C GLN A 119 3.39 17.33 12.51
N SER A 120 4.32 17.91 11.74
CA SER A 120 4.48 19.35 11.55
C SER A 120 3.64 19.94 10.41
N ASP A 121 3.01 19.12 9.56
CA ASP A 121 2.21 19.55 8.40
C ASP A 121 0.85 18.84 8.36
N ASN A 122 -0.11 19.37 9.12
CA ASN A 122 -1.48 18.84 9.18
C ASN A 122 -2.17 18.83 7.81
N ALA A 123 -1.96 19.82 6.95
CA ALA A 123 -2.62 19.91 5.65
C ALA A 123 -2.10 18.84 4.68
N GLY A 124 -0.80 18.55 4.69
CA GLY A 124 -0.20 17.48 3.92
C GLY A 124 -0.69 16.10 4.37
N PHE A 125 -0.81 15.88 5.67
CA PHE A 125 -1.33 14.63 6.23
C PHE A 125 -2.81 14.41 5.86
N GLU A 126 -3.67 15.43 5.99
CA GLU A 126 -5.09 15.34 5.60
C GLU A 126 -5.25 15.02 4.12
N THR A 127 -4.46 15.65 3.25
CA THR A 127 -4.45 15.38 1.81
C THR A 127 -4.08 13.92 1.49
N LEU A 128 -3.06 13.38 2.15
CA LEU A 128 -2.66 11.98 1.98
C LEU A 128 -3.69 11.02 2.57
N HIS A 129 -4.33 11.38 3.67
CA HIS A 129 -5.40 10.58 4.26
C HIS A 129 -6.64 10.53 3.38
N ALA A 130 -7.06 11.68 2.82
CA ALA A 130 -8.15 11.72 1.84
C ALA A 130 -7.85 10.85 0.62
N TYR A 131 -6.65 10.99 0.05
CA TYR A 131 -6.20 10.15 -1.06
C TYR A 131 -6.27 8.64 -0.74
N PHE A 132 -5.83 8.23 0.45
CA PHE A 132 -5.92 6.86 0.92
C PHE A 132 -7.38 6.37 0.97
N LEU A 133 -8.29 7.14 1.54
CA LEU A 133 -9.71 6.79 1.61
C LEU A 133 -10.33 6.67 0.21
N ASP A 134 -10.06 7.64 -0.66
CA ASP A 134 -10.58 7.66 -2.03
C ASP A 134 -10.14 6.45 -2.86
N ARG A 135 -8.94 5.93 -2.58
CA ARG A 135 -8.39 4.79 -3.31
C ARG A 135 -8.79 3.44 -2.73
N LEU A 136 -8.80 3.27 -1.41
CA LEU A 136 -8.95 1.96 -0.78
C LEU A 136 -10.37 1.63 -0.34
N VAL A 137 -11.20 2.61 0.02
CA VAL A 137 -12.60 2.35 0.42
C VAL A 137 -13.40 1.69 -0.70
N PRO A 138 -13.35 2.14 -1.97
CA PRO A 138 -14.07 1.46 -3.06
C PRO A 138 -13.61 0.01 -3.28
N VAL A 139 -12.32 -0.27 -3.13
CA VAL A 139 -11.77 -1.62 -3.28
C VAL A 139 -12.25 -2.54 -2.16
N CYS A 140 -12.20 -2.07 -0.91
CA CYS A 140 -12.73 -2.82 0.23
C CYS A 140 -14.23 -3.09 0.07
N THR A 141 -15.01 -2.10 -0.41
CA THR A 141 -16.44 -2.25 -0.70
C THR A 141 -16.66 -3.36 -1.73
N GLN A 142 -15.94 -3.34 -2.84
CA GLN A 142 -16.05 -4.38 -3.87
C GLN A 142 -15.76 -5.79 -3.33
N LEU A 143 -14.74 -5.93 -2.47
CA LEU A 143 -14.40 -7.22 -1.84
C LEU A 143 -15.47 -7.70 -0.86
N LEU A 144 -16.01 -6.79 -0.03
CA LEU A 144 -17.10 -7.07 0.90
C LEU A 144 -18.39 -7.45 0.15
N ASP A 145 -18.76 -6.70 -0.87
CA ASP A 145 -19.96 -6.97 -1.67
C ASP A 145 -19.87 -8.34 -2.37
N ALA A 146 -18.70 -8.68 -2.93
CA ALA A 146 -18.48 -9.98 -3.55
C ALA A 146 -18.59 -11.15 -2.55
N ALA A 147 -17.98 -11.00 -1.36
CA ALA A 147 -18.04 -12.02 -0.31
C ALA A 147 -19.46 -12.14 0.31
N THR A 148 -20.22 -11.05 0.35
CA THR A 148 -21.62 -11.05 0.77
C THR A 148 -22.50 -11.72 -0.28
N ALA A 149 -22.31 -11.39 -1.56
CA ALA A 149 -23.07 -11.96 -2.66
C ALA A 149 -22.84 -13.47 -2.82
N SER A 150 -21.63 -13.96 -2.49
CA SER A 150 -21.33 -15.41 -2.44
C SER A 150 -21.94 -16.12 -1.21
N GLY A 151 -22.51 -15.37 -0.27
CA GLY A 151 -23.10 -15.92 0.97
C GLY A 151 -22.09 -16.30 2.05
N GLU A 152 -20.80 -16.02 1.86
CA GLU A 152 -19.73 -16.39 2.80
C GLU A 152 -19.70 -15.53 4.07
N ILE A 153 -20.10 -14.25 3.97
CA ILE A 153 -20.09 -13.30 5.10
C ILE A 153 -21.46 -12.64 5.33
N ARG A 154 -21.59 -11.95 6.46
CA ARG A 154 -22.72 -11.08 6.76
C ARG A 154 -22.59 -9.73 6.05
N SER A 155 -23.71 -9.07 5.77
CA SER A 155 -23.77 -7.81 5.01
C SER A 155 -23.96 -6.56 5.86
N ASP A 156 -23.70 -6.62 7.16
CA ASP A 156 -24.02 -5.56 8.13
C ASP A 156 -22.85 -4.62 8.47
N LEU A 157 -21.73 -4.75 7.74
CA LEU A 157 -20.52 -3.96 7.96
C LEU A 157 -20.11 -3.20 6.69
N SER A 158 -19.88 -1.89 6.82
CA SER A 158 -19.34 -1.08 5.72
C SER A 158 -17.83 -1.23 5.60
N ALA A 159 -17.31 -0.98 4.40
CA ALA A 159 -15.86 -0.99 4.16
C ALA A 159 -15.09 -0.04 5.08
N LEU A 160 -15.63 1.14 5.34
CA LEU A 160 -14.99 2.12 6.22
C LEU A 160 -14.93 1.65 7.67
N GLU A 161 -15.99 0.99 8.18
CA GLU A 161 -16.01 0.41 9.53
C GLU A 161 -15.00 -0.72 9.65
N LEU A 162 -14.92 -1.63 8.67
CA LEU A 162 -13.93 -2.71 8.65
C LEU A 162 -12.51 -2.14 8.65
N MET A 163 -12.19 -1.23 7.72
CA MET A 163 -10.87 -0.63 7.60
C MET A 163 -10.48 0.14 8.86
N ARG A 164 -11.42 0.83 9.52
CA ARG A 164 -11.20 1.53 10.78
C ARG A 164 -10.96 0.55 11.92
N GLY A 165 -11.71 -0.56 11.98
CA GLY A 165 -11.53 -1.62 12.95
C GLY A 165 -10.14 -2.24 12.86
N VAL A 166 -9.71 -2.60 11.65
CA VAL A 166 -8.36 -3.11 11.36
C VAL A 166 -7.30 -2.09 11.75
N GLY A 167 -7.48 -0.81 11.36
CA GLY A 167 -6.56 0.27 11.70
C GLY A 167 -6.38 0.43 13.21
N ASN A 168 -7.47 0.41 13.98
CA ASN A 168 -7.45 0.52 15.45
C ASN A 168 -6.74 -0.66 16.11
N LEU A 169 -6.89 -1.87 15.59
CA LEU A 169 -6.15 -3.05 16.08
C LEU A 169 -4.65 -2.97 15.76
N CYS A 170 -4.24 -2.24 14.75
CA CYS A 170 -2.82 -2.06 14.42
C CYS A 170 -2.14 -0.92 15.22
N ILE A 171 -2.93 -0.04 15.88
CA ILE A 171 -2.37 1.01 16.74
C ILE A 171 -1.82 0.37 18.02
N GLY A 172 -0.57 0.69 18.38
CA GLY A 172 0.07 0.22 19.60
C GLY A 172 0.76 -1.14 19.49
N ALA A 173 0.71 -1.80 18.34
CA ALA A 173 1.49 -3.03 18.09
C ALA A 173 3.00 -2.81 18.26
N GLU A 174 3.48 -1.60 18.02
CA GLU A 174 4.90 -1.22 18.16
C GLU A 174 5.36 -1.12 19.63
N ASN A 175 4.43 -0.96 20.58
CA ASN A 175 4.74 -0.62 21.97
C ASN A 175 4.66 -1.84 22.92
N ASP A 176 4.09 -2.96 22.53
CA ASP A 176 4.01 -4.18 23.33
C ASP A 176 4.29 -5.42 22.47
N PRO A 177 5.45 -6.08 22.65
CA PRO A 177 5.81 -7.28 21.89
C PRO A 177 4.89 -8.47 22.14
N ARG A 178 4.00 -8.41 23.14
CA ARG A 178 2.99 -9.44 23.41
C ARG A 178 1.69 -9.17 22.67
N TYR A 179 1.55 -8.00 22.03
CA TYR A 179 0.37 -7.61 21.28
C TYR A 179 0.49 -8.05 19.82
N ASP A 180 -0.25 -9.08 19.44
CA ASP A 180 -0.29 -9.62 18.09
C ASP A 180 -1.49 -9.03 17.32
N ALA A 181 -1.27 -7.88 16.68
CA ALA A 181 -2.28 -7.20 15.88
C ALA A 181 -2.78 -8.06 14.72
N ARG A 182 -1.90 -8.83 14.06
CA ARG A 182 -2.30 -9.69 12.93
C ARG A 182 -3.28 -10.76 13.37
N ARG A 183 -2.99 -11.43 14.47
CA ARG A 183 -3.89 -12.42 15.04
C ARG A 183 -5.26 -11.83 15.37
N LEU A 184 -5.30 -10.62 15.92
CA LEU A 184 -6.57 -9.95 16.24
C LEU A 184 -7.34 -9.57 14.98
N VAL A 185 -6.65 -9.12 13.92
CA VAL A 185 -7.26 -8.85 12.62
C VAL A 185 -7.78 -10.14 11.98
N GLU A 186 -7.04 -11.24 12.04
CA GLU A 186 -7.51 -12.55 11.58
C GLU A 186 -8.80 -12.97 12.28
N LEU A 187 -8.88 -12.80 13.60
CA LEU A 187 -10.09 -13.08 14.38
C LEU A 187 -11.24 -12.16 14.01
N LEU A 188 -10.99 -10.87 13.76
CA LEU A 188 -11.99 -9.93 13.29
C LEU A 188 -12.56 -10.37 11.92
N VAL A 189 -11.68 -10.69 10.97
CA VAL A 189 -12.07 -11.16 9.63
C VAL A 189 -12.80 -12.49 9.69
N ALA A 190 -12.34 -13.43 10.52
CA ALA A 190 -13.01 -14.71 10.75
C ALA A 190 -14.43 -14.53 11.31
N GLY A 191 -14.62 -13.53 12.17
CA GLY A 191 -15.93 -13.18 12.76
C GLY A 191 -16.95 -12.64 11.75
N LEU A 192 -16.53 -12.26 10.53
CA LEU A 192 -17.44 -11.86 9.45
C LEU A 192 -18.13 -13.07 8.80
N ARG A 193 -17.56 -14.27 8.90
CA ARG A 193 -18.15 -15.48 8.29
C ARG A 193 -19.53 -15.77 8.87
N ARG A 194 -20.40 -16.28 8.00
CA ARG A 194 -21.65 -16.87 8.47
C ARG A 194 -21.33 -18.13 9.27
N PRO A 195 -21.93 -18.32 10.46
CA PRO A 195 -21.90 -19.64 11.08
C PRO A 195 -22.65 -20.63 10.16
N ASP A 196 -22.11 -21.83 10.05
CA ASP A 196 -22.74 -22.95 9.36
C ASP A 196 -24.10 -23.31 9.99
#